data_06912042602b4dc4e26c2ba48ba37af7
#
_entry.id   06912042602b4dc4e26c2ba48ba37af7
#
_cell.length_a   1.000
_cell.length_b   1.000
_cell.length_c   1.000
_cell.angle_alpha   90.00
_cell.angle_beta   90.00
_cell.angle_gamma   90.00
#
_symmetry.space_group_name_H-M   'P 1'
#
loop_
_entity.id
_entity.type
_entity.pdbx_description
1 polymer ?
#
loop_
_entity_poly.entity_id
_entity_poly.type
_entity_poly.pdbx_seq_one_letter_code
_entity_poly.pdbx_strand_id
1 'polypeptide(L)'
;MLQYKEPLSKRNKAETGIRYEWYAMQRWGAKYWEDFSRPKIIYPNMTKYIPFYFDIKGFYQNDKSFMITGKNVAYLTAFLNSSLFKFCFLDNFPELQGGTRELRKIFFDKIPVLQVSDEINNSFIPIIESIQKAYTYEKAKEVDSMIFDLYNLTLEERQIIGYIEIQ
;
A
#
# COMPACT_ATOMS: atom_id res chain seq x y z
N MET A 1 -13.51 -17.86 28.86
CA MET A 1 -13.45 -18.55 27.55
C MET A 1 -14.19 -19.87 27.54
N LEU A 2 -14.04 -20.78 28.55
CA LEU A 2 -14.66 -22.12 28.55
C LEU A 2 -16.18 -22.12 28.41
N GLN A 3 -16.89 -21.12 28.95
CA GLN A 3 -18.35 -20.96 28.80
C GLN A 3 -18.82 -20.82 27.34
N TYR A 4 -17.93 -20.44 26.43
CA TYR A 4 -18.21 -20.28 24.99
C TYR A 4 -17.75 -21.49 24.16
N LYS A 5 -17.24 -22.56 24.81
CA LYS A 5 -16.66 -23.69 24.09
C LYS A 5 -17.65 -24.33 23.11
N GLU A 6 -18.87 -24.57 23.56
CA GLU A 6 -19.88 -25.24 22.75
C GLU A 6 -20.30 -24.43 21.51
N PRO A 7 -20.71 -23.14 21.61
CA PRO A 7 -21.01 -22.34 20.43
C PRO A 7 -19.80 -22.13 19.53
N LEU A 8 -18.59 -21.95 20.09
CA LEU A 8 -17.37 -21.78 19.29
C LEU A 8 -16.96 -23.06 18.55
N SER A 9 -17.24 -24.25 19.14
CA SER A 9 -16.98 -25.53 18.47
C SER A 9 -17.91 -25.80 17.29
N LYS A 10 -19.08 -25.16 17.27
CA LYS A 10 -20.10 -25.31 16.22
C LYS A 10 -19.94 -24.29 15.10
N ARG A 11 -19.06 -23.28 15.25
CA ARG A 11 -18.91 -22.21 14.25
C ARG A 11 -18.28 -22.73 12.95
N ASN A 12 -18.85 -22.31 11.83
CA ASN A 12 -18.25 -22.28 10.50
C ASN A 12 -17.59 -23.53 9.92
N LYS A 13 -18.02 -24.73 10.29
CA LYS A 13 -17.59 -25.95 9.58
C LYS A 13 -18.02 -25.94 8.12
N ALA A 14 -19.18 -25.34 7.82
CA ALA A 14 -19.73 -25.26 6.47
C ALA A 14 -19.06 -24.22 5.57
N GLU A 15 -18.63 -23.08 6.13
CA GLU A 15 -18.06 -21.98 5.34
C GLU A 15 -16.59 -22.15 4.95
N THR A 16 -15.80 -22.83 5.78
CA THR A 16 -14.35 -22.90 5.59
C THR A 16 -13.83 -24.27 5.21
N GLY A 17 -14.59 -25.34 5.43
CA GLY A 17 -14.14 -26.72 5.25
C GLY A 17 -12.99 -27.15 6.18
N ILE A 18 -12.49 -26.25 7.01
CA ILE A 18 -11.34 -26.45 7.89
C ILE A 18 -11.84 -26.62 9.32
N ARG A 19 -11.29 -27.60 10.04
CA ARG A 19 -11.48 -27.73 11.47
C ARG A 19 -10.50 -26.83 12.20
N TYR A 20 -11.03 -25.92 13.01
CA TYR A 20 -10.27 -25.11 13.96
C TYR A 20 -10.43 -25.67 15.36
N GLU A 21 -9.39 -25.53 16.17
CA GLU A 21 -9.54 -25.63 17.61
C GLU A 21 -10.61 -24.60 18.06
N TRP A 22 -11.48 -25.00 19.00
CA TRP A 22 -12.62 -24.18 19.40
C TRP A 22 -12.25 -22.76 19.87
N TYR A 23 -11.02 -22.57 20.37
CA TYR A 23 -10.46 -21.31 20.84
C TYR A 23 -9.67 -20.54 19.78
N ALA A 24 -9.39 -21.14 18.66
CA ALA A 24 -8.60 -20.50 17.62
C ALA A 24 -9.40 -19.44 16.86
N MET A 25 -8.73 -18.44 16.36
CA MET A 25 -9.33 -17.44 15.46
C MET A 25 -9.62 -18.07 14.10
N GLN A 26 -10.80 -17.77 13.57
CA GLN A 26 -11.16 -18.15 12.21
C GLN A 26 -10.41 -17.27 11.21
N ARG A 27 -9.94 -17.84 10.09
CA ARG A 27 -9.20 -17.13 9.05
C ARG A 27 -7.99 -16.35 9.59
N TRP A 28 -7.31 -16.95 10.54
CA TRP A 28 -6.05 -16.40 11.03
C TRP A 28 -5.00 -16.39 9.92
N GLY A 29 -4.21 -15.32 9.83
CA GLY A 29 -3.21 -15.10 8.79
C GLY A 29 -1.95 -15.96 8.90
N ALA A 30 -2.08 -17.27 9.15
CA ALA A 30 -0.98 -18.19 9.42
C ALA A 30 0.06 -18.27 8.31
N LYS A 31 -0.32 -17.96 7.07
CA LYS A 31 0.58 -18.03 5.90
C LYS A 31 1.39 -16.75 5.67
N TYR A 32 1.02 -15.64 6.31
CA TYR A 32 1.65 -14.33 6.09
C TYR A 32 1.85 -13.52 7.38
N TRP A 33 1.78 -14.17 8.55
CA TRP A 33 2.01 -13.46 9.82
C TRP A 33 3.43 -12.89 9.94
N GLU A 34 4.42 -13.55 9.33
CA GLU A 34 5.81 -13.08 9.29
C GLU A 34 5.96 -11.78 8.50
N ASP A 35 5.08 -11.53 7.53
CA ASP A 35 5.11 -10.34 6.70
C ASP A 35 4.83 -9.07 7.51
N PHE A 36 4.13 -9.18 8.65
CA PHE A 36 3.94 -8.04 9.55
C PHE A 36 5.25 -7.48 10.12
N SER A 37 6.25 -8.31 10.28
CA SER A 37 7.57 -7.92 10.83
C SER A 37 8.55 -7.42 9.78
N ARG A 38 8.21 -7.53 8.49
CA ARG A 38 9.04 -7.08 7.37
C ARG A 38 8.70 -5.66 6.95
N PRO A 39 9.62 -4.94 6.27
CA PRO A 39 9.28 -3.70 5.59
C PRO A 39 8.11 -3.92 4.63
N LYS A 40 7.11 -3.04 4.70
CA LYS A 40 5.88 -3.18 3.92
C LYS A 40 5.23 -1.83 3.65
N ILE A 41 4.31 -1.81 2.70
CA ILE A 41 3.41 -0.67 2.46
C ILE A 41 2.06 -1.01 3.07
N ILE A 42 1.52 -0.11 3.89
CA ILE A 42 0.16 -0.21 4.41
C ILE A 42 -0.70 0.83 3.71
N TYR A 43 -1.91 0.43 3.28
CA TYR A 43 -2.87 1.32 2.64
C TYR A 43 -4.32 0.89 2.92
N PRO A 44 -5.29 1.82 2.97
CA PRO A 44 -6.69 1.50 3.19
C PRO A 44 -7.31 0.84 1.94
N ASN A 45 -8.38 0.08 2.13
CA ASN A 45 -9.12 -0.51 1.01
C ASN A 45 -9.94 0.52 0.21
N MET A 46 -10.28 1.66 0.82
CA MET A 46 -11.00 2.76 0.17
C MET A 46 -10.40 4.11 0.55
N THR A 47 -10.28 5.02 -0.42
CA THR A 47 -9.69 6.33 -0.21
C THR A 47 -10.15 7.35 -1.24
N LYS A 48 -10.06 8.65 -0.89
CA LYS A 48 -10.11 9.79 -1.83
C LYS A 48 -8.72 10.25 -2.26
N TYR A 49 -7.70 9.92 -1.47
CA TYR A 49 -6.34 10.43 -1.60
C TYR A 49 -5.36 9.29 -1.84
N ILE A 50 -4.12 9.62 -2.11
CA ILE A 50 -3.03 8.64 -2.24
C ILE A 50 -2.48 8.34 -0.84
N PRO A 51 -2.65 7.12 -0.28
CA PRO A 51 -2.54 6.88 1.15
C PRO A 51 -1.45 5.86 1.53
N PHE A 52 -0.39 5.71 0.78
CA PHE A 52 0.57 4.62 0.98
C PHE A 52 1.60 4.96 2.05
N TYR A 53 1.62 4.17 3.13
CA TYR A 53 2.52 4.32 4.26
C TYR A 53 3.62 3.25 4.24
N PHE A 54 4.88 3.67 4.30
CA PHE A 54 6.03 2.79 4.42
C PHE A 54 6.22 2.39 5.88
N ASP A 55 6.01 1.12 6.20
CA ASP A 55 6.13 0.59 7.55
C ASP A 55 7.37 -0.29 7.71
N ILE A 56 8.27 0.16 8.59
CA ILE A 56 9.44 -0.58 9.06
C ILE A 56 9.35 -0.90 10.57
N LYS A 57 8.22 -0.54 11.21
CA LYS A 57 8.02 -0.70 12.65
C LYS A 57 7.25 -1.96 13.01
N GLY A 58 6.77 -2.70 12.01
CA GLY A 58 6.04 -3.93 12.24
C GLY A 58 4.59 -3.72 12.70
N PHE A 59 3.91 -2.69 12.22
CA PHE A 59 2.51 -2.44 12.56
C PHE A 59 1.60 -3.58 12.06
N TYR A 60 0.64 -3.91 12.92
CA TYR A 60 -0.49 -4.76 12.55
C TYR A 60 -1.66 -3.89 12.07
N GLN A 61 -2.43 -4.43 11.15
CA GLN A 61 -3.58 -3.75 10.56
C GLN A 61 -4.84 -4.59 10.68
N ASN A 62 -6.00 -3.96 10.54
CA ASN A 62 -7.30 -4.62 10.53
C ASN A 62 -7.77 -4.93 9.09
N ASP A 63 -9.01 -5.42 8.97
CA ASP A 63 -9.66 -5.79 7.71
C ASP A 63 -10.00 -4.60 6.78
N LYS A 64 -9.76 -3.36 7.20
CA LYS A 64 -10.01 -2.15 6.40
C LYS A 64 -8.76 -1.63 5.70
N SER A 65 -7.64 -2.31 5.87
CA SER A 65 -6.40 -1.98 5.20
C SER A 65 -5.72 -3.22 4.63
N PHE A 66 -4.89 -2.99 3.63
CA PHE A 66 -4.08 -3.99 2.95
C PHE A 66 -2.60 -3.72 3.17
N MET A 67 -1.77 -4.70 2.87
CA MET A 67 -0.33 -4.52 2.84
C MET A 67 0.27 -5.06 1.54
N ILE A 68 1.35 -4.42 1.11
CA ILE A 68 2.23 -4.89 0.03
C ILE A 68 3.57 -5.23 0.66
N THR A 69 4.04 -6.44 0.44
CA THR A 69 5.34 -6.95 0.87
C THR A 69 6.14 -7.40 -0.34
N GLY A 70 7.44 -7.46 -0.23
CA GLY A 70 8.31 -7.92 -1.31
C GLY A 70 9.64 -7.18 -1.37
N LYS A 71 10.23 -7.18 -2.56
CA LYS A 71 11.45 -6.41 -2.85
C LYS A 71 11.11 -4.96 -3.19
N ASN A 72 12.08 -4.08 -3.02
CA ASN A 72 12.01 -2.69 -3.46
C ASN A 72 10.82 -1.88 -2.90
N VAL A 73 10.43 -2.18 -1.66
CA VAL A 73 9.22 -1.63 -1.03
C VAL A 73 9.34 -0.12 -0.81
N ALA A 74 10.55 0.41 -0.55
CA ALA A 74 10.76 1.85 -0.39
C ALA A 74 10.53 2.61 -1.71
N TYR A 75 11.20 2.18 -2.79
CA TYR A 75 10.94 2.72 -4.12
C TYR A 75 9.45 2.63 -4.49
N LEU A 76 8.83 1.46 -4.28
CA LEU A 76 7.41 1.28 -4.58
C LEU A 76 6.52 2.21 -3.75
N THR A 77 6.87 2.48 -2.49
CA THR A 77 6.16 3.49 -1.68
C THR A 77 6.26 4.88 -2.30
N ALA A 78 7.46 5.29 -2.74
CA ALA A 78 7.67 6.57 -3.40
C ALA A 78 6.85 6.66 -4.69
N PHE A 79 6.92 5.64 -5.54
CA PHE A 79 6.15 5.58 -6.78
C PHE A 79 4.64 5.70 -6.53
N LEU A 80 4.09 4.91 -5.62
CA LEU A 80 2.66 4.90 -5.30
C LEU A 80 2.17 6.22 -4.66
N ASN A 81 3.07 7.03 -4.10
CA ASN A 81 2.74 8.36 -3.57
C ASN A 81 3.12 9.51 -4.53
N SER A 82 3.64 9.22 -5.72
CA SER A 82 4.07 10.22 -6.69
C SER A 82 2.92 10.78 -7.53
N SER A 83 3.16 11.93 -8.14
CA SER A 83 2.27 12.52 -9.13
C SER A 83 2.09 11.63 -10.36
N LEU A 84 3.12 10.87 -10.75
CA LEU A 84 3.03 9.90 -11.85
C LEU A 84 1.98 8.81 -11.53
N PHE A 85 2.02 8.25 -10.33
CA PHE A 85 1.01 7.28 -9.93
C PHE A 85 -0.38 7.91 -9.84
N LYS A 86 -0.50 9.14 -9.28
CA LYS A 86 -1.78 9.86 -9.23
C LYS A 86 -2.39 10.02 -10.62
N PHE A 87 -1.58 10.36 -11.61
CA PHE A 87 -2.02 10.46 -12.99
C PHE A 87 -2.58 9.13 -13.51
N CYS A 88 -1.87 8.03 -13.30
CA CYS A 88 -2.34 6.68 -13.64
C CYS A 88 -3.54 6.22 -12.80
N PHE A 89 -3.61 6.66 -11.53
CA PHE A 89 -4.65 6.27 -10.59
C PHE A 89 -6.05 6.71 -11.03
N LEU A 90 -6.17 7.92 -11.57
CA LEU A 90 -7.46 8.46 -12.00
C LEU A 90 -8.12 7.61 -13.08
N ASP A 91 -7.35 7.02 -13.98
CA ASP A 91 -7.86 6.22 -15.09
C ASP A 91 -8.02 4.72 -14.74
N ASN A 92 -7.20 4.20 -13.83
CA ASN A 92 -7.15 2.76 -13.55
C ASN A 92 -8.01 2.32 -12.34
N PHE A 93 -8.36 3.25 -11.44
CA PHE A 93 -9.18 2.93 -10.27
C PHE A 93 -10.55 3.58 -10.39
N PRO A 94 -11.63 2.80 -10.52
CA PRO A 94 -12.96 3.35 -10.72
C PRO A 94 -13.40 4.18 -9.52
N GLU A 95 -14.01 5.33 -9.83
CA GLU A 95 -14.58 6.19 -8.82
C GLU A 95 -15.87 5.61 -8.27
N LEU A 96 -16.01 5.64 -6.97
CA LEU A 96 -17.21 5.31 -6.21
C LEU A 96 -17.91 6.58 -5.75
N GLN A 97 -19.04 6.43 -5.05
CA GLN A 97 -19.78 7.55 -4.52
C GLN A 97 -18.92 8.49 -3.67
N GLY A 98 -19.02 9.78 -3.93
CA GLY A 98 -18.32 10.84 -3.18
C GLY A 98 -16.84 10.98 -3.50
N GLY A 99 -16.38 10.54 -4.67
CA GLY A 99 -15.00 10.68 -5.12
C GLY A 99 -14.04 9.66 -4.49
N THR A 100 -14.55 8.65 -3.77
CA THR A 100 -13.72 7.57 -3.21
C THR A 100 -13.38 6.56 -4.29
N ARG A 101 -12.26 5.84 -4.10
CA ARG A 101 -11.81 4.75 -4.98
C ARG A 101 -11.47 3.53 -4.15
N GLU A 102 -11.76 2.35 -4.69
CA GLU A 102 -11.42 1.09 -4.04
C GLU A 102 -10.06 0.59 -4.54
N LEU A 103 -9.12 0.39 -3.61
CA LEU A 103 -7.75 -0.02 -3.90
C LEU A 103 -7.63 -1.54 -3.96
N ARG A 104 -8.20 -2.16 -4.99
CA ARG A 104 -8.12 -3.61 -5.20
C ARG A 104 -6.86 -3.99 -5.97
N LYS A 105 -6.31 -5.16 -5.63
CA LYS A 105 -5.16 -5.77 -6.32
C LYS A 105 -5.31 -5.82 -7.84
N ILE A 106 -6.51 -6.14 -8.35
CA ILE A 106 -6.77 -6.25 -9.79
C ILE A 106 -6.50 -4.96 -10.59
N PHE A 107 -6.53 -3.80 -9.91
CA PHE A 107 -6.20 -2.51 -10.54
C PHE A 107 -4.70 -2.24 -10.50
N PHE A 108 -4.03 -2.58 -9.37
CA PHE A 108 -2.57 -2.47 -9.26
C PHE A 108 -1.85 -3.33 -10.29
N ASP A 109 -2.33 -4.55 -10.55
CA ASP A 109 -1.72 -5.50 -11.50
C ASP A 109 -1.66 -4.97 -12.95
N LYS A 110 -2.39 -3.90 -13.25
CA LYS A 110 -2.40 -3.25 -14.58
C LYS A 110 -1.35 -2.14 -14.72
N ILE A 111 -0.80 -1.66 -13.62
CA ILE A 111 0.13 -0.53 -13.62
C ILE A 111 1.55 -1.06 -13.72
N PRO A 112 2.26 -0.78 -14.84
CA PRO A 112 3.65 -1.19 -14.98
C PRO A 112 4.55 -0.42 -14.01
N VAL A 113 5.44 -1.15 -13.34
CA VAL A 113 6.41 -0.59 -12.40
C VAL A 113 7.81 -1.04 -12.80
N LEU A 114 8.77 -0.13 -12.81
CA LEU A 114 10.15 -0.44 -13.13
C LEU A 114 10.75 -1.41 -12.10
N GLN A 115 11.57 -2.33 -12.59
CA GLN A 115 12.43 -3.14 -11.72
C GLN A 115 13.68 -2.30 -11.42
N VAL A 116 13.95 -2.08 -10.14
CA VAL A 116 15.07 -1.27 -9.68
C VAL A 116 16.07 -2.12 -8.88
N SER A 117 17.33 -1.66 -8.82
CA SER A 117 18.34 -2.25 -7.94
C SER A 117 18.07 -1.93 -6.46
N ASP A 118 18.69 -2.70 -5.57
CA ASP A 118 18.62 -2.43 -4.13
C ASP A 118 19.20 -1.05 -3.79
N GLU A 119 20.22 -0.58 -4.52
CA GLU A 119 20.81 0.75 -4.35
C GLU A 119 19.77 1.85 -4.63
N ILE A 120 19.08 1.76 -5.76
CA ILE A 120 18.01 2.71 -6.12
C ILE A 120 16.87 2.62 -5.09
N ASN A 121 16.42 1.43 -4.71
CA ASN A 121 15.40 1.29 -3.67
C ASN A 121 15.81 1.99 -2.36
N ASN A 122 17.05 1.78 -1.92
CA ASN A 122 17.52 2.34 -0.65
C ASN A 122 17.69 3.86 -0.69
N SER A 123 17.92 4.45 -1.86
CA SER A 123 18.00 5.91 -2.02
C SER A 123 16.68 6.62 -1.70
N PHE A 124 15.55 5.93 -1.79
CA PHE A 124 14.24 6.49 -1.44
C PHE A 124 13.93 6.48 0.06
N ILE A 125 14.61 5.65 0.87
CA ILE A 125 14.28 5.51 2.31
C ILE A 125 14.37 6.85 3.05
N PRO A 126 15.44 7.65 2.95
CA PRO A 126 15.57 8.88 3.72
C PRO A 126 14.46 9.90 3.43
N ILE A 127 14.10 10.08 2.18
CA ILE A 127 13.07 11.04 1.79
C ILE A 127 11.68 10.60 2.24
N ILE A 128 11.35 9.30 2.12
CA ILE A 128 10.07 8.74 2.58
C ILE A 128 9.95 8.91 4.10
N GLU A 129 10.97 8.52 4.86
CA GLU A 129 10.96 8.70 6.32
C GLU A 129 10.85 10.17 6.73
N SER A 130 11.51 11.07 5.99
CA SER A 130 11.42 12.51 6.21
C SER A 130 10.02 13.05 5.97
N ILE A 131 9.33 12.60 4.91
CA ILE A 131 7.93 12.96 4.60
C ILE A 131 6.99 12.40 5.67
N GLN A 132 7.17 11.17 6.08
CA GLN A 132 6.32 10.53 7.09
C GLN A 132 6.45 11.17 8.48
N LYS A 133 7.59 11.80 8.79
CA LYS A 133 7.78 12.60 10.02
C LYS A 133 7.10 13.96 9.93
N ALA A 134 7.29 14.65 8.82
CA ALA A 134 6.74 15.97 8.59
C ALA A 134 6.61 16.20 7.08
N TYR A 135 5.39 16.16 6.59
CA TYR A 135 5.09 16.45 5.20
C TYR A 135 5.42 17.91 4.86
N THR A 136 6.09 18.12 3.74
CA THR A 136 6.16 19.42 3.05
C THR A 136 6.02 19.24 1.55
N TYR A 137 5.55 20.28 0.88
CA TYR A 137 5.40 20.26 -0.56
C TYR A 137 6.73 20.07 -1.31
N GLU A 138 7.80 20.67 -0.80
CA GLU A 138 9.15 20.55 -1.36
C GLU A 138 9.63 19.10 -1.36
N LYS A 139 9.44 18.38 -0.25
CA LYS A 139 9.79 16.95 -0.17
C LYS A 139 8.96 16.11 -1.12
N ALA A 140 7.67 16.41 -1.28
CA ALA A 140 6.82 15.70 -2.23
C ALA A 140 7.31 15.93 -3.67
N LYS A 141 7.69 17.18 -4.03
CA LYS A 141 8.32 17.49 -5.32
C LYS A 141 9.65 16.80 -5.51
N GLU A 142 10.44 16.63 -4.47
CA GLU A 142 11.70 15.88 -4.52
C GLU A 142 11.45 14.42 -4.89
N VAL A 143 10.45 13.76 -4.24
CA VAL A 143 10.03 12.40 -4.61
C VAL A 143 9.56 12.34 -6.07
N ASP A 144 8.74 13.29 -6.50
CA ASP A 144 8.28 13.34 -7.90
C ASP A 144 9.46 13.48 -8.87
N SER A 145 10.42 14.36 -8.56
CA SER A 145 11.61 14.54 -9.40
C SER A 145 12.42 13.24 -9.50
N MET A 146 12.66 12.56 -8.38
CA MET A 146 13.36 11.27 -8.38
C MET A 146 12.63 10.21 -9.21
N ILE A 147 11.31 10.14 -9.11
CA ILE A 147 10.49 9.21 -9.91
C ILE A 147 10.52 9.61 -11.40
N PHE A 148 10.35 10.88 -11.73
CA PHE A 148 10.36 11.36 -13.11
C PHE A 148 11.71 11.09 -13.79
N ASP A 149 12.83 11.30 -13.06
CA ASP A 149 14.16 11.00 -13.56
C ASP A 149 14.34 9.49 -13.79
N LEU A 150 13.88 8.66 -12.87
CA LEU A 150 13.97 7.22 -12.97
C LEU A 150 13.19 6.66 -14.17
N TYR A 151 12.04 7.28 -14.51
CA TYR A 151 11.22 6.93 -15.67
C TYR A 151 11.65 7.64 -16.95
N ASN A 152 12.71 8.46 -16.91
CA ASN A 152 13.22 9.26 -18.03
C ASN A 152 12.15 10.14 -18.69
N LEU A 153 11.24 10.72 -17.88
CA LEU A 153 10.18 11.57 -18.40
C LEU A 153 10.74 12.89 -18.93
N THR A 154 10.29 13.27 -20.11
CA THR A 154 10.61 14.57 -20.72
C THR A 154 9.99 15.74 -19.95
N LEU A 155 10.47 16.95 -20.18
CA LEU A 155 9.88 18.16 -19.56
C LEU A 155 8.40 18.34 -19.91
N GLU A 156 8.00 18.02 -21.14
CA GLU A 156 6.62 18.10 -21.59
C GLU A 156 5.74 17.09 -20.84
N GLU A 157 6.18 15.85 -20.69
CA GLU A 157 5.46 14.83 -19.92
C GLU A 157 5.32 15.19 -18.44
N ARG A 158 6.39 15.73 -17.81
CA ARG A 158 6.33 16.24 -16.44
C ARG A 158 5.35 17.40 -16.28
N GLN A 159 5.24 18.27 -17.28
CA GLN A 159 4.26 19.35 -17.27
C GLN A 159 2.83 18.85 -17.39
N ILE A 160 2.59 17.81 -18.19
CA ILE A 160 1.27 17.18 -18.34
C ILE A 160 0.84 16.48 -17.03
N ILE A 161 1.75 15.74 -16.41
CA ILE A 161 1.49 15.04 -15.14
C ILE A 161 1.28 16.04 -14.01
N GLY A 162 2.07 17.11 -13.99
CA GLY A 162 2.08 18.10 -12.92
C GLY A 162 2.70 17.59 -11.62
N TYR A 163 2.47 18.31 -10.53
CA TYR A 163 2.89 17.91 -9.18
C TYR A 163 1.67 17.73 -8.29
N ILE A 164 1.76 16.84 -7.31
CA ILE A 164 0.69 16.63 -6.34
C ILE A 164 0.43 17.94 -5.59
N GLU A 165 -0.77 18.47 -5.72
CA GLU A 165 -1.29 19.47 -4.82
C GLU A 165 -2.09 18.79 -3.72
N ILE A 166 -1.73 19.06 -2.49
CA ILE A 166 -2.56 18.69 -1.34
C ILE A 166 -3.58 19.80 -1.17
N GLN A 167 -4.83 19.43 -1.39
CA GLN A 167 -5.98 20.26 -1.06
C GLN A 167 -6.46 19.98 0.34
#